data_54f2b43632860da2d875c2e1924c7e32
#
_entry.id   54f2b43632860da2d875c2e1924c7e32
#
_cell.length_a   1.000
_cell.length_b   1.000
_cell.length_c   1.000
_cell.angle_alpha   90.00
_cell.angle_beta   90.00
_cell.angle_gamma   90.00
#
_symmetry.space_group_name_H-M   'P 1'
#
loop_
_entity.id
_entity.type
_entity.pdbx_description
1 polymer ?
#
loop_
_entity_poly.entity_id
_entity_poly.type
_entity_poly.pdbx_seq_one_letter_code
_entity_poly.pdbx_strand_id
1 'polypeptide(L)'
;MRMIHGMKILSMIYVNFRGETVKIDNIEQIISSIENKHPTSRDYMKVIAFLNRYYKVGQIVYLDAVQRNCKLNEDIAIKTLELCKNAGLVVRRYVTKCPICNHLGSITYDSVNDDIPESTNCIHCDIEINILDNFEVVYMINR
;
A
#
# COMPACT_ATOMS: atom_id res chain seq x y z
N MET A 1 14.60 7.91 28.87
CA MET A 1 14.17 7.33 28.75
C MET A 1 13.23 6.79 28.72
N ARG A 2 13.80 6.69 28.58
CA ARG A 2 13.27 6.10 28.41
C ARG A 2 12.81 5.31 28.54
N MET A 3 13.48 5.21 28.49
CA MET A 3 13.28 4.45 28.52
C MET A 3 12.71 3.69 28.57
N ILE A 4 13.20 3.58 28.54
CA ILE A 4 12.90 2.88 28.62
C ILE A 4 12.44 2.15 28.89
N HIS A 5 12.77 2.13 28.95
CA HIS A 5 12.58 1.35 29.14
C HIS A 5 12.56 0.76 29.43
N GLY A 6 12.81 0.99 29.79
CA GLY A 6 13.05 0.62 29.82
C GLY A 6 13.44 0.58 29.74
N MET A 7 13.97 1.22 29.98
CA MET A 7 14.31 1.23 29.62
C MET A 7 14.53 1.81 29.51
N LYS A 8 14.92 2.29 29.49
CA LYS A 8 15.17 2.91 29.24
C LYS A 8 15.04 3.45 28.31
N ILE A 9 15.15 4.10 28.07
CA ILE A 9 15.11 4.36 27.15
C ILE A 9 15.49 5.10 26.75
N LEU A 10 16.44 6.03 26.46
CA LEU A 10 16.79 6.35 25.96
C LEU A 10 17.46 6.94 25.16
N SER A 11 18.56 8.75 25.08
CA SER A 11 19.17 8.67 24.09
C SER A 11 19.60 8.29 23.79
N MET A 12 19.33 9.14 23.04
CA MET A 12 19.60 8.16 23.58
C MET A 12 20.05 6.97 22.91
N ILE A 13 20.73 6.28 23.50
CA ILE A 13 21.10 4.99 23.05
C ILE A 13 20.46 3.95 23.93
N TYR A 14 20.24 2.84 23.37
CA TYR A 14 19.56 1.76 24.02
C TYR A 14 20.42 0.52 23.82
N VAL A 15 20.48 -0.33 24.81
CA VAL A 15 21.21 -1.59 24.72
C VAL A 15 20.18 -2.67 24.41
N ASN A 16 20.31 -3.30 23.25
CA ASN A 16 19.38 -4.33 22.85
C ASN A 16 19.64 -5.63 23.60
N PHE A 17 18.89 -6.65 23.28
CA PHE A 17 18.95 -7.92 23.99
C PHE A 17 20.28 -8.64 23.85
N ARG A 18 21.10 -8.25 22.88
CA ARG A 18 22.41 -8.85 22.66
C ARG A 18 23.52 -8.03 23.31
N GLY A 19 23.16 -6.99 24.04
CA GLY A 19 24.13 -6.11 24.65
C GLY A 19 24.74 -5.08 23.72
N GLU A 20 24.22 -4.96 22.52
CA GLU A 20 24.71 -4.01 21.54
C GLU A 20 24.07 -2.66 21.74
N THR A 21 24.84 -1.61 21.50
CA THR A 21 24.33 -0.27 21.52
C THR A 21 23.55 0.02 20.24
N VAL A 22 22.32 0.45 20.37
CA VAL A 22 21.46 0.76 19.26
C VAL A 22 20.97 2.18 19.39
N LYS A 23 20.97 2.94 18.30
CA LYS A 23 20.48 4.31 18.30
C LYS A 23 18.99 4.32 18.56
N ILE A 24 18.55 5.28 19.35
CA ILE A 24 17.14 5.43 19.70
C ILE A 24 16.26 5.55 18.47
N ASP A 25 16.70 6.29 17.44
CA ASP A 25 15.93 6.47 16.22
C ASP A 25 15.58 5.12 15.59
N ASN A 26 16.56 4.21 15.55
CA ASN A 26 16.34 2.88 14.98
C ASN A 26 15.36 2.08 15.83
N ILE A 27 15.44 2.24 17.15
CA ILE A 27 14.54 1.53 18.05
C ILE A 27 13.12 2.03 17.88
N GLU A 28 12.94 3.35 17.77
CA GLU A 28 11.62 3.93 17.56
C GLU A 28 11.00 3.43 16.26
N GLN A 29 11.79 3.34 15.21
CA GLN A 29 11.31 2.80 13.94
C GLN A 29 10.90 1.35 14.07
N ILE A 30 11.68 0.55 14.78
CA ILE A 30 11.36 -0.86 14.99
C ILE A 30 10.08 -1.01 15.78
N ILE A 31 9.94 -0.25 16.87
CA ILE A 31 8.75 -0.28 17.69
C ILE A 31 7.52 0.15 16.88
N SER A 32 7.64 1.21 16.11
CA SER A 32 6.56 1.68 15.24
C SER A 32 6.14 0.61 14.26
N SER A 33 7.09 -0.07 13.65
CA SER A 33 6.75 -1.09 12.66
C SER A 33 6.08 -2.31 13.30
N ILE A 34 6.34 -2.58 14.56
CA ILE A 34 5.75 -3.71 15.28
C ILE A 34 4.39 -3.33 15.87
N GLU A 35 4.32 -2.20 16.53
CA GLU A 35 3.13 -1.81 17.29
C GLU A 35 2.13 -1.02 16.47
N ASN A 36 2.63 -0.17 15.60
CA ASN A 36 1.83 0.78 14.85
C ASN A 36 1.58 0.26 13.45
N LYS A 37 0.63 -0.64 13.34
CA LYS A 37 0.24 -1.18 12.03
C LYS A 37 -0.83 -0.35 11.37
N HIS A 38 -1.08 0.83 11.89
CA HIS A 38 -2.07 1.76 11.35
C HIS A 38 -1.38 2.97 10.78
N PRO A 39 -1.89 3.53 9.68
CA PRO A 39 -1.33 4.75 9.14
C PRO A 39 -1.53 5.90 10.11
N THR A 40 -0.56 6.80 10.13
CA THR A 40 -0.64 8.02 10.92
C THR A 40 -1.30 9.11 10.10
N SER A 41 -1.67 10.22 10.76
CA SER A 41 -2.15 11.40 10.05
C SER A 41 -1.14 11.89 9.02
N ARG A 42 0.13 11.77 9.34
CA ARG A 42 1.21 12.18 8.44
C ARG A 42 1.23 11.30 7.18
N ASP A 43 1.07 10.00 7.35
CA ASP A 43 1.02 9.07 6.22
C ASP A 43 -0.16 9.41 5.30
N TYR A 44 -1.32 9.65 5.90
CA TYR A 44 -2.52 10.00 5.17
C TYR A 44 -2.31 11.29 4.38
N MET A 45 -1.76 12.32 5.01
CA MET A 45 -1.53 13.60 4.34
C MET A 45 -0.52 13.47 3.20
N LYS A 46 0.50 12.64 3.37
CA LYS A 46 1.47 12.39 2.31
C LYS A 46 0.80 11.77 1.08
N VAL A 47 -0.05 10.79 1.30
CA VAL A 47 -0.73 10.12 0.19
C VAL A 47 -1.70 11.09 -0.49
N ILE A 48 -2.47 11.84 0.27
CA ILE A 48 -3.39 12.82 -0.32
C ILE A 48 -2.64 13.84 -1.16
N ALA A 49 -1.53 14.36 -0.65
CA ALA A 49 -0.73 15.32 -1.39
C ALA A 49 -0.18 14.72 -2.69
N PHE A 50 0.29 13.48 -2.61
CA PHE A 50 0.79 12.77 -3.78
C PHE A 50 -0.31 12.57 -4.82
N LEU A 51 -1.48 12.12 -4.39
CA LEU A 51 -2.60 11.89 -5.31
C LEU A 51 -3.06 13.19 -5.96
N ASN A 52 -3.19 14.26 -5.17
CA ASN A 52 -3.63 15.54 -5.70
C ASN A 52 -2.65 16.14 -6.71
N ARG A 53 -1.37 15.90 -6.50
CA ARG A 53 -0.35 16.50 -7.35
C ARG A 53 -0.18 15.79 -8.69
N TYR A 54 -0.29 14.46 -8.70
CA TYR A 54 0.10 13.68 -9.86
C TYR A 54 -1.03 12.96 -10.57
N TYR A 55 -2.23 12.97 -10.02
CA TYR A 55 -3.32 12.17 -10.57
C TYR A 55 -4.55 13.00 -10.87
N LYS A 56 -5.28 12.59 -11.89
CA LYS A 56 -6.57 13.17 -12.29
C LYS A 56 -7.67 12.15 -12.09
N VAL A 57 -8.91 12.63 -12.07
CA VAL A 57 -10.08 11.77 -11.94
C VAL A 57 -10.04 10.68 -13.01
N GLY A 58 -10.31 9.45 -12.59
CA GLY A 58 -10.34 8.29 -13.47
C GLY A 58 -9.00 7.60 -13.65
N GLN A 59 -7.92 8.19 -13.17
CA GLN A 59 -6.61 7.54 -13.28
C GLN A 59 -6.44 6.48 -12.21
N ILE A 60 -5.74 5.42 -12.58
CA ILE A 60 -5.45 4.31 -11.68
C ILE A 60 -4.21 4.61 -10.87
N VAL A 61 -4.31 4.37 -9.57
CA VAL A 61 -3.22 4.53 -8.62
C VAL A 61 -2.71 3.13 -8.29
N TYR A 62 -1.46 2.88 -8.61
CA TYR A 62 -0.84 1.59 -8.31
C TYR A 62 -0.17 1.64 -6.95
N LEU A 63 -0.29 0.54 -6.22
CA LEU A 63 0.22 0.45 -4.86
C LEU A 63 1.72 0.73 -4.78
N ASP A 64 2.50 0.19 -5.70
CA ASP A 64 3.93 0.38 -5.69
C ASP A 64 4.34 1.84 -5.90
N ALA A 65 3.55 2.60 -6.67
CA ALA A 65 3.81 4.02 -6.85
C ALA A 65 3.62 4.79 -5.54
N VAL A 66 2.58 4.44 -4.77
CA VAL A 66 2.35 5.05 -3.46
C VAL A 66 3.49 4.69 -2.52
N GLN A 67 3.88 3.43 -2.49
CA GLN A 67 4.96 2.98 -1.62
C GLN A 67 6.26 3.74 -1.89
N ARG A 68 6.63 3.86 -3.16
CA ARG A 68 7.89 4.52 -3.53
C ARG A 68 7.86 6.01 -3.26
N ASN A 69 6.78 6.67 -3.64
CA ASN A 69 6.73 8.13 -3.58
C ASN A 69 6.41 8.66 -2.19
N CYS A 70 5.68 7.91 -1.40
CA CYS A 70 5.33 8.30 -0.04
C CYS A 70 6.20 7.61 1.01
N LYS A 71 7.08 6.70 0.58
CA LYS A 71 7.99 5.96 1.46
C LYS A 71 7.24 5.20 2.55
N LEU A 72 6.25 4.42 2.11
CA LEU A 72 5.44 3.62 3.00
C LEU A 72 5.64 2.15 2.68
N ASN A 73 5.52 1.29 3.70
CA ASN A 73 5.49 -0.13 3.45
C ASN A 73 4.13 -0.53 2.87
N GLU A 74 4.04 -1.75 2.39
CA GLU A 74 2.85 -2.21 1.68
C GLU A 74 1.59 -2.13 2.56
N ASP A 75 1.68 -2.60 3.80
CA ASP A 75 0.52 -2.61 4.70
C ASP A 75 0.01 -1.20 4.98
N ILE A 76 0.91 -0.28 5.26
CA ILE A 76 0.52 1.10 5.54
C ILE A 76 -0.03 1.77 4.30
N ALA A 77 0.56 1.51 3.14
CA ALA A 77 0.07 2.07 1.87
C ALA A 77 -1.34 1.59 1.58
N ILE A 78 -1.61 0.28 1.73
CA ILE A 78 -2.95 -0.26 1.52
C ILE A 78 -3.95 0.37 2.48
N LYS A 79 -3.61 0.40 3.77
CA LYS A 79 -4.52 0.96 4.79
C LYS A 79 -4.77 2.44 4.56
N THR A 80 -3.76 3.18 4.11
CA THR A 80 -3.93 4.60 3.80
C THR A 80 -4.85 4.79 2.59
N LEU A 81 -4.68 3.97 1.56
CA LEU A 81 -5.57 4.03 0.40
C LEU A 81 -7.00 3.64 0.76
N GLU A 82 -7.17 2.68 1.69
CA GLU A 82 -8.50 2.35 2.19
C GLU A 82 -9.13 3.50 2.95
N LEU A 83 -8.35 4.27 3.69
CA LEU A 83 -8.84 5.48 4.33
C LEU A 83 -9.26 6.51 3.27
N CYS A 84 -8.48 6.66 2.22
CA CYS A 84 -8.84 7.55 1.11
C CYS A 84 -10.12 7.09 0.44
N LYS A 85 -10.32 5.79 0.30
CA LYS A 85 -11.55 5.23 -0.24
C LYS A 85 -12.73 5.57 0.65
N ASN A 86 -12.59 5.41 1.94
CA ASN A 86 -13.66 5.72 2.89
C ASN A 86 -14.01 7.21 2.87
N ALA A 87 -13.03 8.05 2.57
CA ALA A 87 -13.24 9.49 2.45
C ALA A 87 -13.79 9.91 1.07
N GLY A 88 -13.97 8.97 0.15
CA GLY A 88 -14.50 9.25 -1.17
C GLY A 88 -13.51 9.77 -2.19
N LEU A 89 -12.21 9.75 -1.86
CA LEU A 89 -11.19 10.28 -2.75
C LEU A 89 -10.80 9.30 -3.85
N VAL A 90 -10.87 8.02 -3.56
CA VAL A 90 -10.59 6.94 -4.52
C VAL A 90 -11.69 5.90 -4.41
N VAL A 91 -11.80 5.08 -5.45
CA VAL A 91 -12.65 3.89 -5.43
C VAL A 91 -11.78 2.67 -5.66
N ARG A 92 -12.18 1.55 -5.06
CA ARG A 92 -11.48 0.30 -5.26
C ARG A 92 -11.96 -0.34 -6.55
N ARG A 93 -11.01 -0.80 -7.37
CA ARG A 93 -11.32 -1.49 -8.60
C ARG A 93 -10.54 -2.78 -8.67
N TYR A 94 -10.97 -3.70 -9.50
CA TYR A 94 -10.32 -4.99 -9.69
C TYR A 94 -9.87 -5.09 -11.13
N VAL A 95 -8.64 -5.52 -11.33
CA VAL A 95 -8.08 -5.75 -12.67
C VAL A 95 -7.54 -7.16 -12.73
N THR A 96 -7.41 -7.67 -13.94
CA THR A 96 -6.77 -8.96 -14.17
C THR A 96 -5.26 -8.79 -14.15
N LYS A 97 -4.57 -9.72 -13.52
CA LYS A 97 -3.10 -9.74 -13.54
C LYS A 97 -2.65 -11.03 -14.19
N CYS A 98 -1.80 -10.92 -15.19
CA CYS A 98 -1.27 -12.11 -15.85
C CYS A 98 -0.32 -12.85 -14.91
N PRO A 99 -0.55 -14.15 -14.66
CA PRO A 99 0.31 -14.91 -13.75
C PRO A 99 1.70 -15.20 -14.33
N ILE A 100 1.89 -14.99 -15.62
CA ILE A 100 3.16 -15.28 -16.28
C ILE A 100 4.02 -14.01 -16.37
N CYS A 101 3.48 -12.93 -16.91
CA CYS A 101 4.27 -11.73 -17.16
C CYS A 101 3.96 -10.59 -16.18
N ASN A 102 2.98 -10.77 -15.30
CA ASN A 102 2.57 -9.81 -14.27
C ASN A 102 2.00 -8.50 -14.81
N HIS A 103 1.66 -8.42 -16.07
CA HIS A 103 1.01 -7.23 -16.62
C HIS A 103 -0.45 -7.18 -16.17
N LEU A 104 -0.90 -5.97 -15.87
CA LEU A 104 -2.29 -5.74 -15.49
C LEU A 104 -3.14 -5.50 -16.73
N GLY A 105 -4.37 -5.99 -16.69
CA GLY A 105 -5.32 -5.76 -17.75
C GLY A 105 -5.78 -4.32 -17.80
N SER A 106 -6.39 -3.93 -18.92
CA SER A 106 -6.88 -2.57 -19.13
C SER A 106 -8.32 -2.37 -18.66
N ILE A 107 -9.03 -3.46 -18.40
CA ILE A 107 -10.44 -3.40 -17.98
C ILE A 107 -10.50 -3.54 -16.48
N THR A 108 -11.27 -2.65 -15.83
CA THR A 108 -11.49 -2.72 -14.40
C THR A 108 -12.91 -3.13 -14.10
N TYR A 109 -13.09 -3.77 -12.95
CA TYR A 109 -14.40 -4.21 -12.47
C TYR A 109 -14.65 -3.60 -11.10
N ASP A 110 -15.93 -3.25 -10.84
CA ASP A 110 -16.32 -2.66 -9.55
C ASP A 110 -16.24 -3.68 -8.42
N SER A 111 -16.50 -4.96 -8.72
CA SER A 111 -16.62 -6.01 -7.74
C SER A 111 -16.30 -7.33 -8.41
N VAL A 112 -15.86 -8.30 -7.61
CA VAL A 112 -15.65 -9.67 -8.10
C VAL A 112 -16.97 -10.38 -8.42
N ASN A 113 -18.10 -9.77 -8.03
CA ASN A 113 -19.43 -10.32 -8.30
C ASN A 113 -20.10 -9.72 -9.52
N ASP A 114 -19.42 -8.82 -10.24
CA ASP A 114 -19.94 -8.27 -11.47
C ASP A 114 -20.02 -9.36 -12.53
N ASP A 115 -20.71 -9.05 -13.63
CA ASP A 115 -20.80 -9.95 -14.77
C ASP A 115 -19.43 -9.99 -15.47
N ILE A 116 -18.58 -10.89 -15.00
CA ILE A 116 -17.19 -10.99 -15.41
C ILE A 116 -17.04 -12.18 -16.35
N PRO A 117 -16.36 -12.00 -17.49
CA PRO A 117 -16.05 -13.14 -18.35
C PRO A 117 -15.23 -14.18 -17.62
N GLU A 118 -15.32 -15.42 -18.06
CA GLU A 118 -14.56 -16.51 -17.44
C GLU A 118 -13.06 -16.34 -17.68
N SER A 119 -12.67 -15.89 -18.86
CA SER A 119 -11.28 -15.76 -19.20
C SER A 119 -11.04 -14.60 -20.15
N THR A 120 -9.80 -14.19 -20.25
CA THR A 120 -9.32 -13.20 -21.23
C THR A 120 -7.91 -13.58 -21.63
N ASN A 121 -7.39 -12.93 -22.66
CA ASN A 121 -6.02 -13.16 -23.09
C ASN A 121 -5.16 -11.99 -22.64
N CYS A 122 -3.96 -12.29 -22.16
CA CYS A 122 -3.00 -11.26 -21.84
C CYS A 122 -2.56 -10.55 -23.10
N ILE A 123 -2.69 -9.23 -23.14
CA ILE A 123 -2.31 -8.46 -24.34
C ILE A 123 -0.79 -8.39 -24.50
N HIS A 124 -0.04 -8.76 -23.48
CA HIS A 124 1.42 -8.70 -23.52
C HIS A 124 2.04 -10.03 -23.95
N CYS A 125 1.61 -11.14 -23.37
CA CYS A 125 2.19 -12.45 -23.67
C CYS A 125 1.19 -13.43 -24.30
N ASP A 126 -0.04 -13.01 -24.48
CA ASP A 126 -1.09 -13.73 -25.23
C ASP A 126 -1.52 -15.07 -24.64
N ILE A 127 -1.27 -15.32 -23.37
CA ILE A 127 -1.80 -16.51 -22.72
C ILE A 127 -3.23 -16.27 -22.26
N GLU A 128 -3.98 -17.33 -22.15
CA GLU A 128 -5.33 -17.26 -21.59
C GLU A 128 -5.25 -17.17 -20.07
N ILE A 129 -6.00 -16.23 -19.49
CA ILE A 129 -6.02 -15.98 -18.06
C ILE A 129 -7.41 -16.26 -17.53
N ASN A 130 -7.50 -17.09 -16.50
CA ASN A 130 -8.75 -17.24 -15.75
C ASN A 130 -8.90 -16.00 -14.87
N ILE A 131 -9.95 -15.20 -15.14
CA ILE A 131 -10.09 -13.89 -14.50
C ILE A 131 -10.32 -14.02 -13.01
N LEU A 132 -11.19 -14.94 -12.58
CA LEU A 132 -11.55 -15.07 -11.18
C LEU A 132 -10.38 -15.50 -10.29
N ASP A 133 -9.39 -16.18 -10.85
CA ASP A 133 -8.23 -16.64 -10.09
C ASP A 133 -7.07 -15.66 -10.14
N ASN A 134 -7.19 -14.58 -10.88
CA ASN A 134 -6.05 -13.69 -11.17
C ASN A 134 -6.44 -12.22 -11.09
N PHE A 135 -7.02 -11.82 -9.96
CA PHE A 135 -7.37 -10.43 -9.71
C PHE A 135 -6.28 -9.72 -8.94
N GLU A 136 -6.18 -8.44 -9.22
CA GLU A 136 -5.37 -7.50 -8.45
C GLU A 136 -6.26 -6.33 -8.07
N VAL A 137 -6.10 -5.82 -6.85
CA VAL A 137 -6.84 -4.64 -6.40
C VAL A 137 -6.06 -3.39 -6.80
N VAL A 138 -6.74 -2.46 -7.41
CA VAL A 138 -6.18 -1.14 -7.71
C VAL A 138 -7.15 -0.08 -7.21
N TYR A 139 -6.69 1.15 -7.14
CA TYR A 139 -7.51 2.29 -6.74
C TYR A 139 -7.58 3.27 -7.90
N MET A 140 -8.72 3.91 -8.03
CA MET A 140 -8.95 4.89 -9.09
C MET A 140 -9.38 6.20 -8.46
N ILE A 141 -8.83 7.29 -8.93
CA ILE A 141 -9.19 8.61 -8.42
C ILE A 141 -10.66 8.87 -8.73
N ASN A 142 -11.41 9.16 -7.69
CA ASN A 142 -12.84 9.37 -7.80
C ASN A 142 -13.18 10.83 -8.06
N ARG A 143 -12.29 11.71 -7.66
CA ARG A 143 -12.54 13.13 -7.89
C ARG A 143 -11.28 13.97 -7.82
#